data_c31fa676120cf7ba279242627252e901
#
_entry.id   c31fa676120cf7ba279242627252e901
#
_cell.length_a   1.000
_cell.length_b   1.000
_cell.length_c   1.000
_cell.angle_alpha   90.00
_cell.angle_beta   90.00
_cell.angle_gamma   90.00
#
_symmetry.space_group_name_H-M   'P 1'
#
loop_
_entity.id
_entity.type
_entity.pdbx_description
1 polymer ?
#
loop_
_entity_poly.entity_id
_entity_poly.type
_entity_poly.pdbx_seq_one_letter_code
_entity_poly.pdbx_strand_id
1 'polypeptide(L)'
;MVAFNGHSTAGHVSAERYLNHPTFGMLYRVAPVAEGRDLYATLYAQRIFFLVTLQSRGASFEVIPLMDARHHAEQNLARARRSGPEEHGRWRQLFDQTFI
;
A
#
# COMPACT_ATOMS: atom_id res chain seq x y z
N MET A 1 -16.41 5.43 -1.46
CA MET A 1 -16.14 4.93 -1.74
C MET A 1 -16.09 4.16 -2.45
N VAL A 2 -16.11 4.33 -2.73
CA VAL A 2 -16.20 3.71 -3.18
C VAL A 2 -15.85 2.95 -3.87
N ALA A 3 -15.98 3.08 -4.30
CA ALA A 3 -15.97 2.54 -4.88
C ALA A 3 -15.14 1.96 -5.40
N PHE A 4 -14.77 1.94 -5.09
CA PHE A 4 -14.07 1.27 -5.55
C PHE A 4 -14.07 0.09 -5.64
N ASN A 5 -14.59 0.20 -5.46
CA ASN A 5 -14.63 -0.74 -5.43
C ASN A 5 -14.78 -1.63 -5.73
N GLY A 6 -15.02 -1.61 -5.87
CA GLY A 6 -15.34 -2.30 -6.12
C GLY A 6 -14.95 -3.07 -6.94
N HIS A 7 -14.83 -2.87 -7.31
CA HIS A 7 -14.65 -3.54 -7.91
C HIS A 7 -13.96 -4.37 -8.19
N SER A 8 -13.72 -4.44 -8.06
CA SER A 8 -13.17 -5.12 -8.25
C SER A 8 -12.75 -6.01 -8.39
N THR A 9 -12.50 -5.81 -8.33
CA THR A 9 -12.28 -6.83 -8.73
C THR A 9 -12.53 -8.11 -8.27
N ALA A 10 -13.46 -8.37 -8.42
CA ALA A 10 -14.14 -9.51 -7.92
C ALA A 10 -13.26 -10.66 -7.69
N GLY A 11 -13.16 -11.11 -6.46
CA GLY A 11 -12.33 -12.22 -6.10
C GLY A 11 -10.88 -12.09 -6.50
N HIS A 12 -10.56 -11.06 -7.18
CA HIS A 12 -9.22 -10.84 -7.67
C HIS A 12 -8.41 -10.08 -6.63
N VAL A 13 -7.34 -10.70 -6.17
CA VAL A 13 -6.43 -10.06 -5.24
C VAL A 13 -5.21 -9.62 -6.02
N SER A 14 -4.90 -8.35 -5.93
CA SER A 14 -3.77 -7.79 -6.65
C SER A 14 -2.89 -7.02 -5.69
N ALA A 15 -1.58 -7.09 -5.90
CA ALA A 15 -0.65 -6.23 -5.21
C ALA A 15 -0.83 -4.79 -5.66
N GLU A 16 -1.32 -4.59 -6.88
CA GLU A 16 -1.54 -3.26 -7.41
C GLU A 16 -2.88 -2.74 -6.93
N ARG A 17 -2.82 -1.74 -6.08
CA ARG A 17 -4.03 -1.11 -5.56
C ARG A 17 -3.79 0.38 -5.48
N TYR A 18 -4.81 1.14 -5.87
CA TYR A 18 -4.73 2.59 -5.91
C TYR A 18 -5.84 3.22 -5.11
N LEU A 19 -5.53 4.36 -4.50
CA LEU A 19 -6.51 5.20 -3.83
C LEU A 19 -6.29 6.63 -4.28
N ASN A 20 -7.35 7.41 -4.26
CA ASN A 20 -7.26 8.82 -4.65
C ASN A 20 -7.36 9.69 -3.40
N HIS A 21 -6.29 10.45 -3.16
CA HIS A 21 -6.25 11.36 -2.01
C HIS A 21 -6.70 12.74 -2.47
N PRO A 22 -7.56 13.42 -1.71
CA PRO A 22 -8.09 14.71 -2.15
C PRO A 22 -7.04 15.79 -2.37
N THR A 23 -5.92 15.72 -1.65
CA THR A 23 -4.87 16.73 -1.80
C THR A 23 -3.72 16.24 -2.67
N PHE A 24 -3.29 14.98 -2.49
CA PHE A 24 -2.06 14.49 -3.11
C PHE A 24 -2.31 13.61 -4.33
N GLY A 25 -3.55 13.41 -4.71
CA GLY A 25 -3.87 12.66 -5.91
C GLY A 25 -3.74 11.16 -5.71
N MET A 26 -3.30 10.48 -6.77
CA MET A 26 -3.25 9.02 -6.77
C MET A 26 -2.18 8.50 -5.83
N LEU A 27 -2.57 7.55 -5.00
CA LEU A 27 -1.66 6.80 -4.13
C LEU A 27 -1.64 5.36 -4.58
N TYR A 28 -0.51 4.68 -4.39
CA TYR A 28 -0.44 3.25 -4.67
C TYR A 28 -0.03 2.49 -3.40
N ARG A 29 -0.54 1.26 -3.28
CA ARG A 29 -0.24 0.45 -2.11
C ARG A 29 1.17 -0.12 -2.22
N VAL A 30 1.96 0.10 -1.19
CA VAL A 30 3.33 -0.39 -1.11
C VAL A 30 3.40 -1.71 -0.36
N ALA A 31 2.64 -1.83 0.72
CA ALA A 31 2.70 -3.01 1.56
C ALA A 31 1.52 -3.05 2.54
N PRO A 32 1.01 -4.24 2.85
CA PRO A 32 0.11 -4.38 3.99
C PRO A 32 0.90 -4.23 5.29
N VAL A 33 0.30 -3.59 6.28
CA VAL A 33 0.94 -3.36 7.57
C VAL A 33 0.25 -4.18 8.65
N ALA A 34 -1.07 -4.14 8.64
CA ALA A 34 -1.88 -4.88 9.59
C ALA A 34 -3.24 -5.08 8.95
N GLU A 35 -4.11 -5.83 9.60
CA GLU A 35 -5.45 -6.02 9.08
C GLU A 35 -6.14 -4.67 8.98
N GLY A 36 -6.62 -4.35 7.79
CA GLY A 36 -7.30 -3.09 7.56
C GLY A 36 -6.39 -1.88 7.45
N ARG A 37 -5.08 -2.07 7.50
CA ARG A 37 -4.11 -0.97 7.41
C ARG A 37 -3.04 -1.31 6.42
N ASP A 38 -2.80 -0.38 5.50
CA ASP A 38 -1.81 -0.55 4.45
C ASP A 38 -0.94 0.69 4.36
N LEU A 39 0.27 0.47 3.87
CA LEU A 39 1.19 1.55 3.54
C LEU A 39 0.97 1.95 2.09
N TYR A 40 0.74 3.24 1.87
CA TYR A 40 0.59 3.81 0.53
C TYR A 40 1.62 4.91 0.33
N ALA A 41 1.91 5.19 -0.94
CA ALA A 41 2.80 6.27 -1.33
C ALA A 41 2.20 7.04 -2.49
N THR A 42 2.57 8.31 -2.60
CA THR A 42 2.16 9.12 -3.74
C THR A 42 2.75 8.55 -5.03
N LEU A 43 1.94 8.56 -6.09
CA LEU A 43 2.37 8.02 -7.37
C LEU A 43 3.06 9.07 -8.22
N TYR A 44 2.51 10.26 -8.29
CA TYR A 44 2.97 11.27 -9.26
C TYR A 44 3.71 12.44 -8.65
N ALA A 45 3.40 12.80 -7.43
CA ALA A 45 3.98 13.99 -6.81
C ALA A 45 5.23 13.63 -6.03
N GLN A 46 5.73 14.60 -5.29
CA GLN A 46 6.80 14.35 -4.34
C GLN A 46 6.39 13.20 -3.44
N ARG A 47 7.35 12.29 -3.18
CA ARG A 47 7.05 11.07 -2.44
C ARG A 47 6.63 11.36 -1.01
N ILE A 48 5.40 11.00 -0.68
CA ILE A 48 4.83 11.13 0.65
C ILE A 48 4.23 9.78 0.99
N PHE A 49 4.38 9.36 2.24
CA PHE A 49 3.92 8.05 2.68
C PHE A 49 2.75 8.20 3.66
N PHE A 50 1.82 7.26 3.56
CA PHE A 50 0.62 7.26 4.38
C PHE A 50 0.37 5.88 4.93
N LEU A 51 -0.02 5.81 6.21
CA LEU A 51 -0.73 4.65 6.71
C LEU A 51 -2.20 4.90 6.45
N VAL A 52 -2.82 3.99 5.72
CA VAL A 52 -4.22 4.11 5.34
C VAL A 52 -5.00 3.04 6.08
N THR A 53 -5.99 3.46 6.84
CA THR A 53 -6.89 2.56 7.54
C THR A 53 -8.21 2.57 6.81
N LEU A 54 -8.65 1.39 6.36
CA LEU A 54 -9.92 1.24 5.68
C LEU A 54 -11.01 0.97 6.70
N GLN A 55 -12.08 1.72 6.61
CA GLN A 55 -13.21 1.60 7.52
C GLN A 55 -14.48 1.52 6.70
N SER A 56 -15.58 1.15 7.36
CA SER A 56 -16.85 1.03 6.67
C SER A 56 -17.28 2.33 6.01
N ARG A 57 -16.84 3.47 6.51
CA ARG A 57 -17.23 4.77 6.01
C ARG A 57 -16.16 5.43 5.15
N GLY A 58 -15.14 4.70 4.77
CA GLY A 58 -14.09 5.26 3.94
C GLY A 58 -12.72 4.98 4.49
N ALA A 59 -11.76 5.80 4.11
CA ALA A 59 -10.37 5.61 4.47
C ALA A 59 -9.89 6.77 5.31
N SER A 60 -9.06 6.49 6.31
CA SER A 60 -8.34 7.53 7.01
C SER A 60 -6.87 7.45 6.64
N PHE A 61 -6.23 8.62 6.52
CA PHE A 61 -4.87 8.74 6.05
C PHE A 61 -4.01 9.38 7.13
N GLU A 62 -2.88 8.75 7.41
CA GLU A 62 -1.91 9.30 8.37
C GLU A 62 -0.57 9.41 7.66
N VAL A 63 -0.04 10.62 7.55
CA VAL A 63 1.28 10.84 6.96
C VAL A 63 2.34 10.29 7.89
N ILE A 64 3.29 9.53 7.37
CA ILE A 64 4.39 8.99 8.17
C ILE A 64 5.71 9.29 7.50
N PRO A 65 6.80 9.36 8.28
CA PRO A 65 8.13 9.63 7.70
C PRO A 65 8.64 8.47 6.87
N LEU A 66 9.57 8.78 5.98
CA LEU A 66 10.21 7.79 5.12
C LEU A 66 10.76 6.60 5.90
N MET A 67 11.42 6.84 7.01
CA MET A 67 12.04 5.77 7.77
C MET A 67 11.00 4.81 8.31
N ASP A 68 9.88 5.33 8.79
CA ASP A 68 8.80 4.49 9.29
C ASP A 68 8.17 3.70 8.15
N ALA A 69 7.97 4.35 7.01
CA ALA A 69 7.40 3.69 5.85
C ALA A 69 8.29 2.53 5.40
N ARG A 70 9.59 2.78 5.32
CA ARG A 70 10.53 1.75 4.90
C ARG A 70 10.53 0.58 5.88
N HIS A 71 10.45 0.87 7.17
CA HIS A 71 10.42 -0.19 8.19
C HIS A 71 9.20 -1.09 8.00
N HIS A 72 8.03 -0.49 7.78
CA HIS A 72 6.82 -1.29 7.53
C HIS A 72 6.97 -2.16 6.28
N ALA A 73 7.55 -1.59 5.23
CA ALA A 73 7.72 -2.34 3.99
C ALA A 73 8.71 -3.49 4.16
N GLU A 74 9.78 -3.26 4.93
CA GLU A 74 10.76 -4.31 5.20
C GLU A 74 10.14 -5.44 6.01
N GLN A 75 9.30 -5.12 6.97
CA GLN A 75 8.60 -6.14 7.74
C GLN A 75 7.67 -6.95 6.84
N ASN A 76 7.03 -6.31 5.88
CA ASN A 76 6.20 -7.03 4.94
C ASN A 76 7.02 -8.01 4.10
N LEU A 77 8.20 -7.59 3.65
CA LEU A 77 9.06 -8.49 2.88
C LEU A 77 9.46 -9.71 3.70
N ALA A 78 9.76 -9.50 4.98
CA ALA A 78 10.12 -10.61 5.84
C ALA A 78 8.97 -11.60 5.99
N ARG A 79 7.74 -11.09 6.12
CA ARG A 79 6.56 -11.95 6.21
C ARG A 79 6.30 -12.67 4.88
N ALA A 80 6.50 -11.97 3.78
CA ALA A 80 6.20 -12.51 2.45
C ALA A 80 7.11 -13.68 2.09
N ARG A 81 8.30 -13.72 2.65
CA ARG A 81 9.20 -14.85 2.40
C ARG A 81 8.59 -16.17 2.84
N ARG A 82 7.75 -16.14 3.88
CA ARG A 82 7.08 -17.34 4.36
C ARG A 82 5.96 -17.79 3.45
N SER A 83 5.47 -16.88 2.62
CA SER A 83 4.38 -17.19 1.69
C SER A 83 4.87 -17.71 0.35
N GLY A 84 6.18 -17.74 0.15
CA GLY A 84 6.78 -18.29 -1.05
C GLY A 84 7.41 -17.22 -1.94
N PRO A 85 8.21 -17.69 -2.94
CA PRO A 85 9.00 -16.77 -3.76
C PRO A 85 8.14 -15.87 -4.65
N GLU A 86 7.01 -16.34 -5.09
CA GLU A 86 6.17 -15.55 -5.99
C GLU A 86 5.57 -14.35 -5.24
N GLU A 87 5.05 -14.60 -4.07
CA GLU A 87 4.50 -13.55 -3.24
C GLU A 87 5.57 -12.55 -2.82
N HIS A 88 6.71 -13.08 -2.36
CA HIS A 88 7.83 -12.23 -1.98
C HIS A 88 8.29 -11.38 -3.15
N GLY A 89 8.33 -11.95 -4.35
CA GLY A 89 8.78 -11.22 -5.53
C GLY A 89 7.91 -10.03 -5.86
N ARG A 90 6.60 -10.18 -5.70
CA ARG A 90 5.68 -9.09 -5.97
C ARG A 90 5.89 -7.92 -5.01
N TRP A 91 6.01 -8.21 -3.72
CA TRP A 91 6.24 -7.16 -2.75
C TRP A 91 7.62 -6.55 -2.87
N ARG A 92 8.61 -7.36 -3.24
CA ARG A 92 9.97 -6.86 -3.45
C ARG A 92 10.01 -5.89 -4.62
N GLN A 93 9.28 -6.17 -5.67
CA GLN A 93 9.22 -5.27 -6.81
C GLN A 93 8.65 -3.91 -6.41
N LEU A 94 7.60 -3.91 -5.62
CA LEU A 94 7.02 -2.66 -5.12
C LEU A 94 7.98 -1.93 -4.18
N PHE A 95 8.68 -2.68 -3.35
CA PHE A 95 9.67 -2.10 -2.45
C PHE A 95 10.77 -1.39 -3.23
N ASP A 96 11.31 -2.06 -4.23
CA ASP A 96 12.40 -1.49 -5.04
C ASP A 96 11.92 -0.25 -5.79
N GLN A 97 10.72 -0.29 -6.33
CA GLN A 97 10.13 0.83 -7.04
C GLN A 97 9.98 2.04 -6.14
N THR A 98 9.72 1.81 -4.87
CA THR A 98 9.37 2.87 -3.93
C THR A 98 10.60 3.44 -3.22
N PHE A 99 11.54 2.57 -2.82
CA PHE A 99 12.63 2.96 -1.92
C PHE A 99 14.00 2.91 -2.56
N ILE A 100 14.11 2.37 -3.74
CA ILE A 100 15.38 2.26 -4.46
C ILE A 100 15.22 2.95 -5.83
#